data_ef38ec32ecf1b07aeaacb116d069c6b5
#
_entry.id   ef38ec32ecf1b07aeaacb116d069c6b5
#
_cell.length_a   1.000
_cell.length_b   1.000
_cell.length_c   1.000
_cell.angle_alpha   90.00
_cell.angle_beta   90.00
_cell.angle_gamma   90.00
#
_symmetry.space_group_name_H-M   'P 1'
#
loop_
_entity.id
_entity.type
_entity.pdbx_description
1 polymer ?
#
loop_
_entity_poly.entity_id
_entity_poly.type
_entity_poly.pdbx_seq_one_letter_code
_entity_poly.pdbx_strand_id
1 'polypeptide(L)'
;AGLRSLFAYMWAHPGKNLLFQGQEFGQIEEWSEARSIDWYDMEGWEGEYHRGINALVRTLNSLYKELPALYSQDHTYEGFSWAKSDDASHNVLAFHRHGTDGSKLLCVFNFGGASHLGYTLGVPEGGQWVRILNTDDGIYEGADNDLPTEVEAVSFPWDGYDFSVQLHVPAMSGQWYRWEPEK
;
A
#
# COMPACT_ATOMS: atom_id res chain seq x y z
N ALA A 1 1.32 0.14 -13.26
CA ALA A 1 0.81 -0.66 -12.13
C ALA A 1 1.95 -1.09 -11.21
N GLY A 2 2.90 -1.95 -11.63
CA GLY A 2 3.93 -2.55 -10.76
C GLY A 2 4.75 -1.57 -9.93
N LEU A 3 5.17 -0.44 -10.50
CA LEU A 3 5.92 0.59 -9.77
C LEU A 3 5.06 1.22 -8.65
N ARG A 4 3.77 1.43 -8.88
CA ARG A 4 2.85 1.94 -7.86
C ARG A 4 2.73 0.98 -6.67
N SER A 5 2.54 -0.32 -6.95
CA SER A 5 2.46 -1.36 -5.91
C SER A 5 3.77 -1.47 -5.13
N LEU A 6 4.92 -1.40 -5.83
CA LEU A 6 6.24 -1.44 -5.20
C LEU A 6 6.46 -0.24 -4.26
N PHE A 7 6.09 0.97 -4.65
CA PHE A 7 6.23 2.15 -3.79
C PHE A 7 5.33 2.07 -2.57
N ALA A 8 4.06 1.66 -2.75
CA ALA A 8 3.18 1.43 -1.60
C ALA A 8 3.75 0.37 -0.64
N TYR A 9 4.34 -0.70 -1.17
CA TYR A 9 5.03 -1.70 -0.36
C TYR A 9 6.23 -1.10 0.41
N MET A 10 7.09 -0.35 -0.30
CA MET A 10 8.28 0.26 0.31
C MET A 10 7.93 1.22 1.46
N TRP A 11 6.90 2.05 1.31
CA TRP A 11 6.47 2.98 2.36
C TRP A 11 5.78 2.28 3.55
N ALA A 12 5.13 1.15 3.30
CA ALA A 12 4.48 0.37 4.36
C ALA A 12 5.45 -0.53 5.12
N HIS A 13 6.48 -1.07 4.45
CA HIS A 13 7.45 -1.99 5.07
C HIS A 13 8.34 -1.24 6.10
N PRO A 14 8.68 -1.87 7.24
CA PRO A 14 9.59 -1.26 8.21
C PRO A 14 10.94 -0.86 7.61
N GLY A 15 11.44 0.30 8.03
CA GLY A 15 12.71 0.83 7.58
C GLY A 15 12.62 2.23 7.01
N LYS A 16 13.73 2.74 6.48
CA LYS A 16 13.79 4.08 5.89
C LYS A 16 13.59 4.00 4.38
N ASN A 17 12.68 4.84 3.89
CA ASN A 17 12.40 4.94 2.46
C ASN A 17 13.57 5.63 1.74
N LEU A 18 13.94 5.07 0.60
CA LEU A 18 14.97 5.64 -0.26
C LEU A 18 14.46 5.65 -1.70
N LEU A 19 14.42 6.84 -2.29
CA LEU A 19 14.27 7.02 -3.74
C LEU A 19 15.57 7.57 -4.31
N PHE A 20 15.90 7.11 -5.49
CA PHE A 20 16.96 7.69 -6.28
C PHE A 20 16.37 8.65 -7.33
N GLN A 21 17.15 9.61 -7.78
CA GLN A 21 16.75 10.71 -8.66
C GLN A 21 15.84 10.29 -9.81
N GLY A 22 14.69 10.94 -9.93
CA GLY A 22 13.69 10.67 -10.96
C GLY A 22 12.74 9.52 -10.67
N GLN A 23 13.02 8.68 -9.67
CA GLN A 23 12.10 7.57 -9.30
C GLN A 23 10.75 8.09 -8.80
N GLU A 24 10.71 9.29 -8.19
CA GLU A 24 9.48 9.91 -7.66
C GLU A 24 8.41 10.22 -8.72
N PHE A 25 8.76 10.13 -9.98
CA PHE A 25 7.80 10.18 -11.10
C PHE A 25 8.06 9.08 -12.15
N GLY A 26 8.98 8.14 -11.86
CA GLY A 26 9.26 6.99 -12.73
C GLY A 26 9.99 7.39 -14.01
N GLN A 27 11.01 8.26 -13.91
CA GLN A 27 11.86 8.67 -15.04
C GLN A 27 12.23 7.47 -15.92
N ILE A 28 12.18 7.64 -17.24
CA ILE A 28 12.43 6.56 -18.21
C ILE A 28 13.92 6.33 -18.39
N GLU A 29 14.68 7.42 -18.56
CA GLU A 29 16.11 7.35 -18.84
C GLU A 29 16.92 7.06 -17.58
N GLU A 30 18.05 6.40 -17.76
CA GLU A 30 18.99 6.15 -16.68
C GLU A 30 19.57 7.46 -16.14
N TRP A 31 19.79 7.50 -14.83
CA TRP A 31 20.40 8.64 -14.17
C TRP A 31 21.79 8.98 -14.74
N SER A 32 22.09 10.27 -14.79
CA SER A 32 23.40 10.78 -15.20
C SER A 32 23.74 12.06 -14.42
N GLU A 33 24.97 12.14 -13.88
CA GLU A 33 25.46 13.37 -13.25
C GLU A 33 25.73 14.51 -14.25
N ALA A 34 25.75 14.20 -15.54
CA ALA A 34 26.02 15.19 -16.59
C ALA A 34 24.76 15.97 -17.04
N ARG A 35 23.57 15.59 -16.56
CA ARG A 35 22.30 16.24 -16.95
C ARG A 35 21.34 16.33 -15.76
N SER A 36 20.35 17.20 -15.86
CA SER A 36 19.26 17.28 -14.88
C SER A 36 18.31 16.11 -15.02
N ILE A 37 17.45 15.92 -14.02
CA ILE A 37 16.31 15.00 -14.05
C ILE A 37 15.38 15.37 -15.21
N ASP A 38 14.79 14.38 -15.84
CA ASP A 38 13.97 14.50 -17.05
C ASP A 38 12.52 14.92 -16.74
N TRP A 39 12.35 16.12 -16.17
CA TRP A 39 11.04 16.67 -15.79
C TRP A 39 10.03 16.70 -16.94
N TYR A 40 10.49 16.72 -18.19
CA TYR A 40 9.66 16.65 -19.38
C TYR A 40 8.87 15.33 -19.51
N ASP A 41 9.29 14.26 -18.83
CA ASP A 41 8.53 13.01 -18.77
C ASP A 41 7.12 13.21 -18.18
N MET A 42 6.92 14.26 -17.37
CA MET A 42 5.62 14.60 -16.81
C MET A 42 4.79 15.54 -17.69
N GLU A 43 5.30 15.96 -18.85
CA GLU A 43 4.62 16.92 -19.73
C GLU A 43 3.69 16.22 -20.72
N GLY A 44 2.73 16.99 -21.24
CA GLY A 44 1.78 16.52 -22.23
C GLY A 44 0.89 15.37 -21.78
N TRP A 45 0.23 14.73 -22.74
CA TRP A 45 -0.66 13.59 -22.48
C TRP A 45 0.12 12.30 -22.18
N GLU A 46 1.29 12.12 -22.78
CA GLU A 46 2.16 10.95 -22.51
C GLU A 46 2.70 10.93 -21.08
N GLY A 47 2.77 12.11 -20.44
CA GLY A 47 3.23 12.27 -19.07
C GLY A 47 2.20 11.90 -17.98
N GLU A 48 0.98 11.46 -18.33
CA GLU A 48 -0.07 11.18 -17.33
C GLU A 48 0.36 10.12 -16.31
N TYR A 49 0.95 9.01 -16.77
CA TYR A 49 1.43 7.95 -15.87
C TYR A 49 2.55 8.42 -14.94
N HIS A 50 3.43 9.31 -15.41
CA HIS A 50 4.49 9.91 -14.59
C HIS A 50 3.90 10.83 -13.52
N ARG A 51 2.89 11.63 -13.88
CA ARG A 51 2.13 12.44 -12.92
C ARG A 51 1.39 11.59 -11.90
N GLY A 52 0.82 10.46 -12.32
CA GLY A 52 0.17 9.49 -11.43
C GLY A 52 1.14 8.89 -10.41
N ILE A 53 2.36 8.51 -10.83
CA ILE A 53 3.42 8.07 -9.91
C ILE A 53 3.80 9.19 -8.94
N ASN A 54 3.99 10.42 -9.44
CA ASN A 54 4.34 11.56 -8.58
C ASN A 54 3.24 11.88 -7.57
N ALA A 55 1.96 11.82 -7.99
CA ALA A 55 0.82 11.98 -7.10
C ALA A 55 0.81 10.91 -6.00
N LEU A 56 1.07 9.65 -6.35
CA LEU A 56 1.17 8.56 -5.38
C LEU A 56 2.29 8.80 -4.36
N VAL A 57 3.49 9.16 -4.81
CA VAL A 57 4.63 9.43 -3.91
C VAL A 57 4.31 10.58 -2.94
N ARG A 58 3.62 11.62 -3.40
CA ARG A 58 3.14 12.71 -2.51
C ARG A 58 2.17 12.19 -1.46
N THR A 59 1.19 11.37 -1.85
CA THR A 59 0.24 10.76 -0.93
C THR A 59 0.95 9.86 0.08
N LEU A 60 1.86 8.99 -0.37
CA LEU A 60 2.64 8.11 0.50
C LEU A 60 3.45 8.91 1.54
N ASN A 61 4.08 10.01 1.12
CA ASN A 61 4.81 10.90 2.03
C ASN A 61 3.90 11.59 3.06
N SER A 62 2.67 11.96 2.69
CA SER A 62 1.69 12.52 3.62
C SER A 62 1.23 11.48 4.63
N LEU A 63 0.81 10.30 4.15
CA LEU A 63 0.39 9.19 5.01
C LEU A 63 1.52 8.75 5.96
N TYR A 64 2.76 8.69 5.49
CA TYR A 64 3.90 8.33 6.35
C TYR A 64 4.09 9.31 7.51
N LYS A 65 3.85 10.61 7.30
CA LYS A 65 3.94 11.63 8.36
C LYS A 65 2.76 11.59 9.33
N GLU A 66 1.57 11.22 8.82
CA GLU A 66 0.32 11.24 9.57
C GLU A 66 0.09 9.98 10.41
N LEU A 67 0.66 8.84 10.02
CA LEU A 67 0.35 7.53 10.58
C LEU A 67 1.52 6.98 11.41
N PRO A 68 1.48 7.11 12.74
CA PRO A 68 2.52 6.56 13.63
C PRO A 68 2.79 5.07 13.44
N ALA A 69 1.80 4.29 13.02
CA ALA A 69 1.99 2.88 12.69
C ALA A 69 3.06 2.63 11.62
N LEU A 70 3.36 3.62 10.74
CA LEU A 70 4.36 3.46 9.68
C LEU A 70 5.80 3.71 10.14
N TYR A 71 6.02 4.38 11.30
CA TYR A 71 7.39 4.78 11.67
C TYR A 71 7.73 4.65 13.17
N SER A 72 6.73 4.63 14.06
CA SER A 72 7.00 4.76 15.51
C SER A 72 7.67 3.52 16.11
N GLN A 73 7.58 2.36 15.46
CA GLN A 73 8.14 1.08 15.89
C GLN A 73 8.92 0.36 14.77
N ASP A 74 9.56 1.10 13.87
CA ASP A 74 10.29 0.54 12.72
C ASP A 74 11.48 -0.35 13.08
N HIS A 75 11.99 -0.21 14.29
CA HIS A 75 13.21 -0.88 14.75
C HIS A 75 12.93 -2.00 15.76
N THR A 76 11.66 -2.32 15.98
CA THR A 76 11.24 -3.37 16.91
C THR A 76 10.26 -4.33 16.25
N TYR A 77 10.17 -5.57 16.76
CA TYR A 77 9.25 -6.58 16.21
C TYR A 77 7.78 -6.29 16.54
N GLU A 78 7.50 -5.47 17.57
CA GLU A 78 6.15 -5.08 17.93
C GLU A 78 5.46 -4.23 16.86
N GLY A 79 6.25 -3.53 16.04
CA GLY A 79 5.74 -2.66 14.97
C GLY A 79 5.25 -3.37 13.72
N PHE A 80 5.47 -4.71 13.63
CA PHE A 80 5.19 -5.45 12.39
C PHE A 80 4.72 -6.88 12.69
N SER A 81 3.72 -7.36 11.97
CA SER A 81 3.33 -8.76 11.95
C SER A 81 2.80 -9.17 10.58
N TRP A 82 3.13 -10.39 10.14
CA TRP A 82 2.58 -10.92 8.91
C TRP A 82 1.09 -11.26 9.05
N ALA A 83 0.28 -10.83 8.08
CA ALA A 83 -1.07 -11.34 7.85
C ALA A 83 -1.04 -12.48 6.83
N LYS A 84 -0.22 -12.33 5.76
CA LYS A 84 -0.03 -13.33 4.72
C LYS A 84 1.35 -13.21 4.10
N SER A 85 2.21 -14.22 4.29
CA SER A 85 3.60 -14.22 3.77
C SER A 85 3.89 -15.36 2.80
N ASP A 86 2.97 -16.30 2.62
CA ASP A 86 3.21 -17.60 1.99
C ASP A 86 2.31 -17.90 0.78
N ASP A 87 1.57 -16.91 0.28
CA ASP A 87 0.68 -17.11 -0.87
C ASP A 87 1.37 -16.80 -2.22
N ALA A 88 2.39 -17.58 -2.52
CA ALA A 88 3.12 -17.48 -3.78
C ALA A 88 2.26 -17.80 -5.01
N SER A 89 1.19 -18.58 -4.85
CA SER A 89 0.30 -18.96 -5.95
C SER A 89 -0.51 -17.80 -6.49
N HIS A 90 -0.85 -16.84 -5.63
CA HIS A 90 -1.56 -15.60 -6.00
C HIS A 90 -0.63 -14.39 -6.09
N ASN A 91 0.64 -14.51 -5.69
CA ASN A 91 1.58 -13.40 -5.53
C ASN A 91 1.05 -12.28 -4.61
N VAL A 92 0.33 -12.67 -3.54
CA VAL A 92 -0.20 -11.76 -2.54
C VAL A 92 0.67 -11.79 -1.29
N LEU A 93 1.02 -10.60 -0.82
CA LEU A 93 1.65 -10.38 0.49
C LEU A 93 0.76 -9.44 1.31
N ALA A 94 0.61 -9.73 2.60
CA ALA A 94 -0.08 -8.83 3.51
C ALA A 94 0.57 -8.84 4.90
N PHE A 95 0.60 -7.66 5.53
CA PHE A 95 1.13 -7.49 6.87
C PHE A 95 0.43 -6.37 7.63
N HIS A 96 0.56 -6.40 8.94
CA HIS A 96 0.09 -5.33 9.81
C HIS A 96 1.24 -4.43 10.23
N ARG A 97 0.94 -3.15 10.39
CA ARG A 97 1.78 -2.18 11.06
C ARG A 97 1.09 -1.72 12.34
N HIS A 98 1.88 -1.56 13.40
CA HIS A 98 1.40 -1.19 14.71
C HIS A 98 2.13 0.05 15.21
N GLY A 99 1.38 1.07 15.62
CA GLY A 99 1.92 2.30 16.19
C GLY A 99 1.97 2.25 17.72
N THR A 100 2.87 3.03 18.32
CA THR A 100 2.96 3.20 19.79
C THR A 100 1.73 3.89 20.38
N ASP A 101 0.95 4.58 19.56
CA ASP A 101 -0.32 5.22 19.89
C ASP A 101 -1.54 4.27 19.81
N GLY A 102 -1.31 2.99 19.50
CA GLY A 102 -2.35 1.98 19.31
C GLY A 102 -2.94 1.95 17.89
N SER A 103 -2.49 2.83 17.00
CA SER A 103 -2.91 2.78 15.60
C SER A 103 -2.47 1.49 14.91
N LYS A 104 -3.31 0.97 14.01
CA LYS A 104 -3.03 -0.26 13.26
C LYS A 104 -3.35 -0.06 11.78
N LEU A 105 -2.51 -0.65 10.93
CA LEU A 105 -2.73 -0.73 9.49
C LEU A 105 -2.69 -2.19 9.05
N LEU A 106 -3.56 -2.53 8.10
CA LEU A 106 -3.43 -3.72 7.26
C LEU A 106 -2.96 -3.25 5.88
N CYS A 107 -1.81 -3.73 5.45
CA CYS A 107 -1.22 -3.42 4.14
C CYS A 107 -1.23 -4.69 3.28
N VAL A 108 -1.88 -4.63 2.12
CA VAL A 108 -2.10 -5.76 1.22
C VAL A 108 -1.52 -5.42 -0.16
N PHE A 109 -0.78 -6.35 -0.74
CA PHE A 109 -0.11 -6.17 -2.03
C PHE A 109 -0.35 -7.39 -2.90
N ASN A 110 -0.85 -7.15 -4.09
CA ASN A 110 -0.97 -8.15 -5.15
C ASN A 110 0.04 -7.80 -6.25
N PHE A 111 1.07 -8.60 -6.37
CA PHE A 111 2.07 -8.48 -7.44
C PHE A 111 1.76 -9.41 -8.63
N GLY A 112 0.62 -10.08 -8.60
CA GLY A 112 0.12 -10.93 -9.67
C GLY A 112 -0.73 -10.17 -10.69
N GLY A 113 -0.89 -10.76 -11.87
CA GLY A 113 -1.71 -10.20 -12.96
C GLY A 113 -3.21 -10.54 -12.87
N ALA A 114 -3.66 -11.22 -11.82
CA ALA A 114 -5.06 -11.56 -11.59
C ALA A 114 -5.62 -10.84 -10.36
N SER A 115 -6.86 -10.38 -10.44
CA SER A 115 -7.58 -9.83 -9.28
C SER A 115 -8.19 -10.96 -8.44
N HIS A 116 -8.26 -10.76 -7.12
CA HIS A 116 -8.81 -11.72 -6.18
C HIS A 116 -10.03 -11.14 -5.47
N LEU A 117 -11.21 -11.67 -5.75
CA LEU A 117 -12.47 -11.31 -5.10
C LEU A 117 -12.64 -12.12 -3.81
N GLY A 118 -13.04 -11.45 -2.72
CA GLY A 118 -13.29 -12.12 -1.45
C GLY A 118 -12.04 -12.73 -0.82
N TYR A 119 -10.87 -12.12 -1.04
CA TYR A 119 -9.61 -12.56 -0.45
C TYR A 119 -9.65 -12.35 1.06
N THR A 120 -9.56 -13.43 1.82
CA THR A 120 -9.68 -13.41 3.28
C THR A 120 -8.33 -13.22 3.92
N LEU A 121 -8.24 -12.28 4.87
CA LEU A 121 -7.07 -12.00 5.68
C LEU A 121 -7.43 -11.93 7.17
N GLY A 122 -6.58 -12.51 8.01
CA GLY A 122 -6.69 -12.35 9.44
C GLY A 122 -6.33 -10.94 9.88
N VAL A 123 -7.05 -10.39 10.85
CA VAL A 123 -6.78 -9.08 11.46
C VAL A 123 -6.81 -9.14 12.98
N PRO A 124 -5.98 -8.32 13.66
CA PRO A 124 -5.84 -8.40 15.13
C PRO A 124 -7.02 -7.85 15.90
N GLU A 125 -7.87 -7.04 15.27
CA GLU A 125 -8.97 -6.35 15.94
C GLU A 125 -10.26 -6.46 15.14
N GLY A 126 -11.38 -6.58 15.85
CA GLY A 126 -12.73 -6.36 15.31
C GLY A 126 -13.01 -4.90 15.00
N GLY A 127 -14.18 -4.64 14.40
CA GLY A 127 -14.59 -3.28 14.02
C GLY A 127 -14.23 -2.92 12.57
N GLN A 128 -14.21 -1.64 12.28
CA GLN A 128 -14.07 -1.12 10.91
C GLN A 128 -12.59 -1.01 10.49
N TRP A 129 -12.33 -1.40 9.26
CA TRP A 129 -11.06 -1.20 8.57
C TRP A 129 -11.29 -0.30 7.35
N VAL A 130 -10.85 0.95 7.44
CA VAL A 130 -11.08 1.99 6.44
C VAL A 130 -9.92 2.05 5.46
N ARG A 131 -10.21 1.90 4.17
CA ARG A 131 -9.20 2.00 3.11
C ARG A 131 -8.72 3.45 2.99
N ILE A 132 -7.44 3.66 3.20
CA ILE A 132 -6.78 4.97 3.14
C ILE A 132 -5.86 5.12 1.93
N LEU A 133 -5.55 4.03 1.26
CA LEU A 133 -4.77 4.01 0.03
C LEU A 133 -5.23 2.86 -0.86
N ASN A 134 -5.36 3.12 -2.15
CA ASN A 134 -5.41 2.11 -3.19
C ASN A 134 -4.60 2.60 -4.39
N THR A 135 -3.54 1.90 -4.73
CA THR A 135 -2.65 2.30 -5.84
C THR A 135 -3.31 2.14 -7.22
N ASP A 136 -4.50 1.54 -7.27
CA ASP A 136 -5.28 1.36 -8.49
C ASP A 136 -6.33 2.45 -8.69
N ASP A 137 -6.40 3.45 -7.80
CA ASP A 137 -7.30 4.60 -7.95
C ASP A 137 -6.91 5.45 -9.18
N GLY A 138 -7.91 6.02 -9.86
CA GLY A 138 -7.73 6.82 -11.08
C GLY A 138 -6.83 8.04 -10.90
N ILE A 139 -6.75 8.61 -9.69
CA ILE A 139 -5.83 9.73 -9.37
C ILE A 139 -4.34 9.35 -9.55
N TYR A 140 -4.02 8.06 -9.53
CA TYR A 140 -2.68 7.53 -9.77
C TYR A 140 -2.55 6.85 -11.14
N GLU A 141 -3.51 7.09 -12.05
CA GLU A 141 -3.61 6.42 -13.35
C GLU A 141 -3.73 4.88 -13.20
N GLY A 142 -4.53 4.47 -12.22
CA GLY A 142 -4.97 3.09 -12.03
C GLY A 142 -6.16 2.74 -12.91
N ALA A 143 -6.62 1.49 -12.80
CA ALA A 143 -7.82 1.03 -13.51
C ALA A 143 -9.12 1.54 -12.86
N ASP A 144 -9.02 2.18 -11.71
CA ASP A 144 -10.13 2.81 -10.96
C ASP A 144 -11.26 1.84 -10.65
N ASN A 145 -10.91 0.63 -10.22
CA ASN A 145 -11.89 -0.36 -9.80
C ASN A 145 -12.74 0.18 -8.64
N ASP A 146 -14.05 0.07 -8.76
CA ASP A 146 -15.00 0.44 -7.70
C ASP A 146 -14.87 -0.56 -6.54
N LEU A 147 -14.16 -0.17 -5.50
CA LEU A 147 -13.88 -0.98 -4.32
C LEU A 147 -14.50 -0.36 -3.07
N PRO A 148 -14.98 -1.17 -2.12
CA PRO A 148 -15.43 -0.66 -0.82
C PRO A 148 -14.37 0.21 -0.16
N THR A 149 -14.80 1.34 0.40
CA THR A 149 -13.92 2.24 1.15
C THR A 149 -13.69 1.78 2.58
N GLU A 150 -14.55 0.89 3.08
CA GLU A 150 -14.46 0.32 4.43
C GLU A 150 -14.93 -1.13 4.41
N VAL A 151 -14.37 -1.93 5.31
CA VAL A 151 -14.76 -3.33 5.53
C VAL A 151 -14.87 -3.58 7.01
N GLU A 152 -15.87 -4.38 7.39
CA GLU A 152 -16.04 -4.79 8.79
C GLU A 152 -15.34 -6.12 9.04
N ALA A 153 -14.58 -6.18 10.13
CA ALA A 153 -13.95 -7.40 10.57
C ALA A 153 -14.98 -8.30 11.27
N VAL A 154 -15.07 -9.55 10.84
CA VAL A 154 -15.95 -10.55 11.42
C VAL A 154 -15.20 -11.43 12.40
N SER A 155 -15.88 -11.89 13.47
CA SER A 155 -15.33 -12.83 14.44
C SER A 155 -15.25 -14.24 13.81
N PHE A 156 -14.33 -14.37 12.89
CA PHE A 156 -14.00 -15.63 12.20
C PHE A 156 -12.47 -15.77 12.16
N PRO A 157 -11.91 -16.72 12.93
CA PRO A 157 -10.46 -16.87 13.02
C PRO A 157 -9.82 -17.24 11.68
N TRP A 158 -8.76 -16.51 11.30
CA TRP A 158 -8.03 -16.71 10.07
C TRP A 158 -6.54 -16.33 10.20
N ASP A 159 -5.64 -17.08 9.60
CA ASP A 159 -4.18 -16.83 9.58
C ASP A 159 -3.58 -16.54 10.98
N GLY A 160 -4.15 -17.15 12.05
CA GLY A 160 -3.67 -16.98 13.43
C GLY A 160 -4.23 -15.76 14.18
N TYR A 161 -5.21 -15.05 13.61
CA TYR A 161 -5.94 -13.95 14.24
C TYR A 161 -7.38 -14.35 14.56
N ASP A 162 -8.00 -13.74 15.56
CA ASP A 162 -9.37 -14.03 16.00
C ASP A 162 -10.44 -13.42 15.06
N PHE A 163 -10.07 -12.41 14.29
CA PHE A 163 -10.93 -11.72 13.35
C PHE A 163 -10.40 -11.83 11.93
N SER A 164 -11.28 -11.64 10.96
CA SER A 164 -10.90 -11.60 9.55
C SER A 164 -11.72 -10.59 8.76
N VAL A 165 -11.14 -10.14 7.64
CA VAL A 165 -11.77 -9.28 6.64
C VAL A 165 -11.75 -9.97 5.28
N GLN A 166 -12.74 -9.67 4.44
CA GLN A 166 -12.75 -10.09 3.03
C GLN A 166 -12.58 -8.88 2.13
N LEU A 167 -11.55 -8.91 1.29
CA LEU A 167 -11.17 -7.82 0.41
C LEU A 167 -11.29 -8.22 -1.06
N HIS A 168 -11.54 -7.23 -1.90
CA HIS A 168 -11.23 -7.33 -3.32
C HIS A 168 -9.83 -6.75 -3.52
N VAL A 169 -8.89 -7.57 -3.99
CA VAL A 169 -7.50 -7.20 -4.21
C VAL A 169 -7.22 -7.17 -5.70
N PRO A 170 -7.22 -6.00 -6.35
CA PRO A 170 -6.97 -5.87 -7.79
C PRO A 170 -5.59 -6.38 -8.19
N ALA A 171 -5.44 -6.72 -9.46
CA ALA A 171 -4.15 -7.10 -10.04
C ALA A 171 -3.14 -5.96 -9.93
N MET A 172 -1.89 -6.28 -9.65
CA MET A 172 -0.77 -5.31 -9.61
C MET A 172 -1.09 -4.07 -8.77
N SER A 173 -1.67 -4.27 -7.57
CA SER A 173 -2.11 -3.20 -6.67
C SER A 173 -1.58 -3.32 -5.25
N GLY A 174 -1.57 -2.21 -4.54
CA GLY A 174 -1.33 -2.14 -3.10
C GLY A 174 -2.45 -1.35 -2.42
N GLN A 175 -2.95 -1.86 -1.31
CA GLN A 175 -4.01 -1.25 -0.54
C GLN A 175 -3.61 -1.16 0.92
N TRP A 176 -3.95 -0.03 1.58
CA TRP A 176 -3.77 0.15 3.01
C TRP A 176 -5.11 0.43 3.67
N TYR A 177 -5.38 -0.28 4.75
CA TYR A 177 -6.57 -0.12 5.58
C TYR A 177 -6.16 0.29 6.99
N ARG A 178 -6.76 1.35 7.50
CA ARG A 178 -6.59 1.80 8.89
C ARG A 178 -7.71 1.23 9.74
N TRP A 179 -7.34 0.64 10.86
CA TRP A 179 -8.30 0.22 11.85
C TRP A 179 -8.95 1.41 12.55
N GLU A 180 -10.28 1.34 12.71
CA GLU A 180 -11.07 2.27 13.50
C GLU A 180 -11.84 1.48 14.56
N PRO A 181 -11.63 1.77 15.88
CA PRO A 181 -12.32 1.07 16.95
C PRO A 181 -13.82 1.31 16.88
N GLU A 182 -14.60 0.32 17.31
CA GLU A 182 -16.03 0.50 17.51
C GLU A 182 -16.29 1.64 18.50
N LYS A 183 -17.27 2.50 18.18
CA LYS A 183 -17.66 3.64 19.03
C LYS A 183 -18.52 3.21 20.20
#